data_f99cd012ac04911da1b4038803a7e81f
#
_entry.id   f99cd012ac04911da1b4038803a7e81f
#
_cell.length_a   1.000
_cell.length_b   1.000
_cell.length_c   1.000
_cell.angle_alpha   90.00
_cell.angle_beta   90.00
_cell.angle_gamma   90.00
#
_symmetry.space_group_name_H-M   'P 1'
#
loop_
_entity.id
_entity.type
_entity.pdbx_description
1 polymer ?
#
loop_
_entity_poly.entity_id
_entity_poly.type
_entity_poly.pdbx_seq_one_letter_code
_entity_poly.pdbx_strand_id
1 'polypeptide(L)'
;ELFHHWFGDLVTTESWSNLTVNESFANYSEYLWNEHKYGKDFADYTLMKAREGYFHDPSNVSKDLLRFNYHSREDMFGGVTYNKGGSILHMLRNYLGDDAFFAGLTDYLKTNEYGTGEAQQLRLALEKVSGKDLNWFFNQWYYGSGNPKLSYTTSFDPVKKELTVSINQGQTEYFQFPLAIDVFENGKPIRKKVWVNAKAINDF
;
A
#
# COMPACT_ATOMS: atom_id res chain seq x y z
N GLU A 1 -13.14 14.55 -1.51
CA GLU A 1 -13.17 16.00 -1.80
C GLU A 1 -12.54 16.83 -0.66
N LEU A 2 -13.03 16.78 0.57
CA LEU A 2 -12.52 17.61 1.67
C LEU A 2 -11.00 17.44 1.91
N PHE A 3 -10.47 16.24 1.70
CA PHE A 3 -9.06 15.94 1.93
C PHE A 3 -8.12 16.60 0.92
N HIS A 4 -8.64 17.03 -0.22
CA HIS A 4 -7.89 17.82 -1.20
C HIS A 4 -7.45 19.18 -0.69
N HIS A 5 -8.06 19.73 0.37
CA HIS A 5 -7.56 20.95 1.00
C HIS A 5 -6.10 20.82 1.50
N TRP A 6 -5.67 19.61 1.85
CA TRP A 6 -4.28 19.32 2.23
C TRP A 6 -3.49 18.71 1.07
N PHE A 7 -4.01 17.63 0.50
CA PHE A 7 -3.39 16.90 -0.62
C PHE A 7 -4.03 17.34 -1.94
N GLY A 8 -3.66 18.52 -2.40
CA GLY A 8 -4.20 19.21 -3.57
C GLY A 8 -3.99 20.71 -3.48
N ASP A 9 -4.68 21.37 -2.53
CA ASP A 9 -4.63 22.83 -2.41
C ASP A 9 -3.40 23.30 -1.63
N LEU A 10 -3.14 22.73 -0.42
CA LEU A 10 -1.98 23.09 0.38
C LEU A 10 -0.67 22.64 -0.28
N VAL A 11 -0.65 21.41 -0.77
CA VAL A 11 0.45 20.84 -1.55
C VAL A 11 -0.11 20.27 -2.84
N THR A 12 0.17 20.95 -3.95
CA THR A 12 -0.26 20.53 -5.28
C THR A 12 0.72 19.51 -5.86
N THR A 13 0.22 18.53 -6.62
CA THR A 13 1.12 17.62 -7.35
C THR A 13 2.01 18.37 -8.32
N GLU A 14 3.30 18.05 -8.39
CA GLU A 14 4.28 18.71 -9.26
C GLU A 14 3.92 18.53 -10.74
N SER A 15 3.44 17.34 -11.09
CA SER A 15 3.01 17.00 -12.46
C SER A 15 1.92 15.94 -12.40
N TRP A 16 1.24 15.71 -13.52
CA TRP A 16 0.26 14.64 -13.65
C TRP A 16 0.88 13.25 -13.35
N SER A 17 2.18 13.07 -13.57
CA SER A 17 2.88 11.82 -13.22
C SER A 17 2.80 11.49 -11.74
N ASN A 18 2.77 12.52 -10.89
CA ASN A 18 2.70 12.41 -9.43
C ASN A 18 1.28 12.56 -8.87
N LEU A 19 0.24 12.45 -9.70
CA LEU A 19 -1.17 12.64 -9.29
C LEU A 19 -1.56 11.79 -8.05
N THR A 20 -0.89 10.66 -7.84
CA THR A 20 -1.06 9.79 -6.67
C THR A 20 -0.89 10.52 -5.34
N VAL A 21 -0.01 11.54 -5.25
CA VAL A 21 0.21 12.28 -3.99
C VAL A 21 -0.97 13.16 -3.60
N ASN A 22 -1.94 13.34 -4.49
CA ASN A 22 -3.21 14.00 -4.23
C ASN A 22 -4.34 12.97 -4.17
N GLU A 23 -4.60 12.27 -5.26
CA GLU A 23 -5.79 11.44 -5.43
C GLU A 23 -5.79 10.17 -4.59
N SER A 24 -4.63 9.52 -4.44
CA SER A 24 -4.55 8.34 -3.57
C SER A 24 -4.82 8.69 -2.11
N PHE A 25 -4.40 9.88 -1.66
CA PHE A 25 -4.69 10.37 -0.31
C PHE A 25 -6.16 10.74 -0.15
N ALA A 26 -6.76 11.41 -1.14
CA ALA A 26 -8.19 11.71 -1.14
C ALA A 26 -9.01 10.40 -1.07
N ASN A 27 -8.66 9.39 -1.86
CA ASN A 27 -9.30 8.08 -1.79
C ASN A 27 -9.08 7.39 -0.43
N TYR A 28 -7.84 7.41 0.11
CA TYR A 28 -7.54 6.79 1.39
C TYR A 28 -8.21 7.50 2.58
N SER A 29 -8.55 8.77 2.44
CA SER A 29 -9.31 9.50 3.47
C SER A 29 -10.69 8.90 3.73
N GLU A 30 -11.30 8.25 2.73
CA GLU A 30 -12.55 7.52 2.91
C GLU A 30 -12.37 6.33 3.86
N TYR A 31 -11.25 5.60 3.73
CA TYR A 31 -10.90 4.55 4.68
C TYR A 31 -10.75 5.11 6.09
N LEU A 32 -9.98 6.20 6.27
CA LEU A 32 -9.74 6.82 7.57
C LEU A 32 -11.04 7.32 8.22
N TRP A 33 -11.92 7.91 7.42
CA TRP A 33 -13.25 8.31 7.88
C TRP A 33 -14.11 7.12 8.29
N ASN A 34 -14.15 6.08 7.49
CA ASN A 34 -14.91 4.87 7.78
C ASN A 34 -14.39 4.17 9.03
N GLU A 35 -13.08 4.10 9.21
CA GLU A 35 -12.43 3.55 10.42
C GLU A 35 -12.84 4.33 11.66
N HIS A 36 -12.79 5.67 11.60
CA HIS A 36 -13.19 6.54 12.70
C HIS A 36 -14.67 6.43 13.04
N LYS A 37 -15.53 6.43 12.03
CA LYS A 37 -16.98 6.54 12.23
C LYS A 37 -17.68 5.20 12.45
N TYR A 38 -17.25 4.16 11.75
CA TYR A 38 -17.94 2.87 11.69
C TYR A 38 -17.09 1.71 12.20
N GLY A 39 -15.82 1.96 12.52
CA GLY A 39 -14.87 0.97 13.00
C GLY A 39 -14.09 0.27 11.90
N LYS A 40 -13.03 -0.43 12.34
CA LYS A 40 -12.03 -1.03 11.46
C LYS A 40 -12.62 -2.06 10.49
N ASP A 41 -13.53 -2.92 10.92
CA ASP A 41 -14.10 -3.99 10.09
C ASP A 41 -14.85 -3.43 8.89
N PHE A 42 -15.61 -2.33 9.09
CA PHE A 42 -16.29 -1.66 8.00
C PHE A 42 -15.31 -0.99 7.04
N ALA A 43 -14.29 -0.32 7.56
CA ALA A 43 -13.24 0.29 6.73
C ALA A 43 -12.48 -0.75 5.91
N ASP A 44 -12.10 -1.88 6.51
CA ASP A 44 -11.43 -3.00 5.83
C ASP A 44 -12.31 -3.58 4.72
N TYR A 45 -13.63 -3.69 4.95
CA TYR A 45 -14.59 -4.13 3.92
C TYR A 45 -14.63 -3.14 2.75
N THR A 46 -14.68 -1.82 3.01
CA THR A 46 -14.71 -0.82 1.93
C THR A 46 -13.41 -0.82 1.13
N LEU A 47 -12.26 -0.99 1.79
CA LEU A 47 -10.96 -1.12 1.14
C LEU A 47 -10.85 -2.39 0.29
N MET A 48 -11.42 -3.50 0.75
CA MET A 48 -11.53 -4.73 -0.03
C MET A 48 -12.32 -4.49 -1.32
N LYS A 49 -13.46 -3.79 -1.24
CA LYS A 49 -14.27 -3.43 -2.41
C LYS A 49 -13.53 -2.53 -3.40
N ALA A 50 -12.74 -1.57 -2.90
CA ALA A 50 -11.90 -0.75 -3.76
C ALA A 50 -10.85 -1.60 -4.52
N ARG A 51 -10.23 -2.58 -3.85
CA ARG A 51 -9.31 -3.54 -4.50
C ARG A 51 -10.01 -4.39 -5.57
N GLU A 52 -11.22 -4.87 -5.32
CA GLU A 52 -12.02 -5.56 -6.35
C GLU A 52 -12.22 -4.66 -7.57
N GLY A 53 -12.54 -3.38 -7.36
CA GLY A 53 -12.65 -2.39 -8.43
C GLY A 53 -11.37 -2.21 -9.25
N TYR A 54 -10.20 -2.24 -8.61
CA TYR A 54 -8.92 -2.23 -9.32
C TYR A 54 -8.74 -3.45 -10.23
N PHE A 55 -9.11 -4.65 -9.78
CA PHE A 55 -8.97 -5.89 -10.54
C PHE A 55 -10.02 -6.08 -11.64
N HIS A 56 -11.10 -5.30 -11.65
CA HIS A 56 -12.11 -5.37 -12.71
C HIS A 56 -11.58 -4.98 -14.09
N ASP A 57 -10.59 -4.09 -14.15
CA ASP A 57 -9.89 -3.74 -15.38
C ASP A 57 -8.50 -4.38 -15.43
N PRO A 58 -8.31 -5.44 -16.23
CA PRO A 58 -7.02 -6.14 -16.33
C PRO A 58 -5.87 -5.23 -16.78
N SER A 59 -6.15 -4.13 -17.49
CA SER A 59 -5.12 -3.18 -17.93
C SER A 59 -4.45 -2.45 -16.76
N ASN A 60 -5.10 -2.38 -15.61
CA ASN A 60 -4.54 -1.75 -14.41
C ASN A 60 -3.28 -2.47 -13.90
N VAL A 61 -3.18 -3.79 -14.11
CA VAL A 61 -2.06 -4.60 -13.60
C VAL A 61 -0.72 -4.21 -14.25
N SER A 62 -0.75 -3.77 -15.50
CA SER A 62 0.45 -3.36 -16.25
C SER A 62 0.86 -1.90 -16.05
N LYS A 63 0.11 -1.13 -15.24
CA LYS A 63 0.36 0.30 -15.04
C LYS A 63 1.06 0.55 -13.70
N ASP A 64 2.11 1.36 -13.74
CA ASP A 64 2.77 1.89 -12.54
C ASP A 64 1.87 2.93 -11.85
N LEU A 65 2.09 3.17 -10.59
CA LEU A 65 1.39 4.24 -9.87
C LEU A 65 1.88 5.61 -10.32
N LEU A 66 3.20 5.76 -10.49
CA LEU A 66 3.83 6.93 -11.12
C LEU A 66 4.04 6.63 -12.61
N ARG A 67 3.42 7.41 -13.48
CA ARG A 67 3.50 7.23 -14.92
C ARG A 67 4.03 8.51 -15.58
N PHE A 68 5.25 8.45 -16.09
CA PHE A 68 5.88 9.59 -16.78
C PHE A 68 5.61 9.58 -18.29
N ASN A 69 5.16 8.44 -18.83
CA ASN A 69 4.79 8.30 -20.23
C ASN A 69 3.29 8.06 -20.35
N TYR A 70 2.49 9.13 -20.25
CA TYR A 70 1.04 9.14 -20.44
C TYR A 70 0.69 9.90 -21.70
N HIS A 71 -0.39 9.50 -22.36
CA HIS A 71 -0.84 10.13 -23.60
C HIS A 71 -1.62 11.43 -23.32
N SER A 72 -2.46 11.41 -22.30
CA SER A 72 -3.24 12.57 -21.83
C SER A 72 -3.35 12.53 -20.30
N ARG A 73 -3.70 13.66 -19.69
CA ARG A 73 -3.89 13.72 -18.24
C ARG A 73 -4.98 12.75 -17.75
N GLU A 74 -6.00 12.50 -18.58
CA GLU A 74 -7.10 11.59 -18.28
C GLU A 74 -6.61 10.16 -18.05
N ASP A 75 -5.49 9.74 -18.65
CA ASP A 75 -4.88 8.44 -18.43
C ASP A 75 -4.39 8.22 -16.98
N MET A 76 -4.18 9.34 -16.26
CA MET A 76 -3.71 9.29 -14.88
C MET A 76 -4.83 9.03 -13.87
N PHE A 77 -6.09 9.29 -14.26
CA PHE A 77 -7.26 8.99 -13.42
C PHE A 77 -7.72 7.55 -13.62
N GLY A 78 -8.10 6.86 -12.55
CA GLY A 78 -8.61 5.49 -12.62
C GLY A 78 -8.17 4.59 -11.47
N GLY A 79 -8.51 3.30 -11.57
CA GLY A 79 -8.32 2.32 -10.50
C GLY A 79 -6.89 2.20 -9.97
N VAL A 80 -5.88 2.52 -10.78
CA VAL A 80 -4.48 2.53 -10.33
C VAL A 80 -4.23 3.69 -9.36
N THR A 81 -4.57 4.90 -9.74
CA THR A 81 -4.33 6.10 -8.93
C THR A 81 -5.17 6.10 -7.65
N TYR A 82 -6.45 5.74 -7.75
CA TYR A 82 -7.38 5.73 -6.61
C TYR A 82 -7.26 4.45 -5.79
N ASN A 83 -7.64 3.33 -6.34
CA ASN A 83 -7.86 2.09 -5.57
C ASN A 83 -6.54 1.39 -5.21
N LYS A 84 -5.60 1.26 -6.15
CA LYS A 84 -4.25 0.73 -5.88
C LYS A 84 -3.50 1.70 -4.98
N GLY A 85 -3.51 3.00 -5.29
CA GLY A 85 -2.82 4.02 -4.51
C GLY A 85 -3.29 4.08 -3.07
N GLY A 86 -4.61 4.11 -2.82
CA GLY A 86 -5.17 4.04 -1.46
C GLY A 86 -4.79 2.75 -0.72
N SER A 87 -4.75 1.62 -1.42
CA SER A 87 -4.30 0.34 -0.84
C SER A 87 -2.81 0.34 -0.48
N ILE A 88 -1.97 0.99 -1.30
CA ILE A 88 -0.54 1.15 -1.03
C ILE A 88 -0.32 2.04 0.20
N LEU A 89 -1.06 3.13 0.35
CA LEU A 89 -1.01 3.97 1.55
C LEU A 89 -1.42 3.19 2.80
N HIS A 90 -2.43 2.34 2.71
CA HIS A 90 -2.83 1.46 3.81
C HIS A 90 -1.73 0.45 4.18
N MET A 91 -1.06 -0.15 3.19
CA MET A 91 0.09 -1.04 3.43
C MET A 91 1.23 -0.27 4.10
N LEU A 92 1.52 0.93 3.65
CA LEU A 92 2.58 1.79 4.19
C LEU A 92 2.30 2.17 5.65
N ARG A 93 1.04 2.55 5.98
CA ARG A 93 0.60 2.78 7.35
C ARG A 93 0.80 1.55 8.24
N ASN A 94 0.40 0.37 7.76
CA ASN A 94 0.57 -0.89 8.51
C ASN A 94 2.05 -1.27 8.69
N TYR A 95 2.92 -0.91 7.76
CA TYR A 95 4.37 -1.17 7.83
C TYR A 95 5.08 -0.21 8.79
N LEU A 96 4.71 1.07 8.78
CA LEU A 96 5.32 2.11 9.60
C LEU A 96 4.74 2.18 11.02
N GLY A 97 3.46 1.89 11.16
CA GLY A 97 2.62 2.21 12.31
C GLY A 97 2.02 3.60 12.20
N ASP A 98 0.94 3.83 12.95
CA ASP A 98 0.15 5.07 12.87
C ASP A 98 0.97 6.31 13.19
N ASP A 99 1.73 6.28 14.28
CA ASP A 99 2.49 7.45 14.74
C ASP A 99 3.48 7.94 13.67
N ALA A 100 4.30 7.03 13.12
CA ALA A 100 5.28 7.38 12.10
C ALA A 100 4.62 7.75 10.76
N PHE A 101 3.54 7.07 10.39
CA PHE A 101 2.82 7.37 9.16
C PHE A 101 2.23 8.79 9.20
N PHE A 102 1.43 9.13 10.20
CA PHE A 102 0.79 10.44 10.28
C PHE A 102 1.78 11.58 10.57
N ALA A 103 2.84 11.33 11.35
CA ALA A 103 3.89 12.31 11.53
C ALA A 103 4.66 12.58 10.23
N GLY A 104 4.92 11.55 9.41
CA GLY A 104 5.53 11.69 8.09
C GLY A 104 4.66 12.47 7.11
N LEU A 105 3.34 12.22 7.10
CA LEU A 105 2.40 13.02 6.31
C LEU A 105 2.41 14.49 6.75
N THR A 106 2.46 14.75 8.05
CA THR A 106 2.56 16.11 8.59
C THR A 106 3.85 16.79 8.15
N ASP A 107 4.99 16.08 8.19
CA ASP A 107 6.28 16.61 7.74
C ASP A 107 6.26 16.91 6.23
N TYR A 108 5.68 16.01 5.42
CA TYR A 108 5.50 16.21 3.99
C TYR A 108 4.68 17.48 3.68
N LEU A 109 3.52 17.63 4.32
CA LEU A 109 2.64 18.78 4.10
C LEU A 109 3.30 20.09 4.53
N LYS A 110 3.92 20.13 5.71
CA LYS A 110 4.59 21.34 6.22
C LYS A 110 5.81 21.75 5.40
N THR A 111 6.57 20.77 4.91
CA THR A 111 7.78 21.03 4.12
C THR A 111 7.46 21.59 2.74
N ASN A 112 6.31 21.20 2.18
CA ASN A 112 5.92 21.55 0.81
C ASN A 112 4.71 22.51 0.75
N GLU A 113 4.29 23.10 1.88
CA GLU A 113 3.10 23.95 1.95
C GLU A 113 3.18 25.13 0.98
N TYR A 114 2.06 25.42 0.31
CA TYR A 114 1.93 26.43 -0.73
C TYR A 114 2.83 26.22 -1.95
N GLY A 115 3.33 25.01 -2.12
CA GLY A 115 4.19 24.60 -3.24
C GLY A 115 3.71 23.32 -3.88
N THR A 116 4.65 22.63 -4.52
CA THR A 116 4.40 21.36 -5.19
C THR A 116 5.07 20.19 -4.47
N GLY A 117 4.49 19.01 -4.64
CA GLY A 117 5.00 17.79 -4.04
C GLY A 117 5.04 16.60 -5.01
N GLU A 118 6.01 15.74 -4.79
CA GLU A 118 6.23 14.50 -5.52
C GLU A 118 6.23 13.30 -4.57
N ALA A 119 6.09 12.09 -5.13
CA ALA A 119 6.19 10.85 -4.37
C ALA A 119 7.57 10.70 -3.67
N GLN A 120 8.63 11.25 -4.28
CA GLN A 120 9.98 11.24 -3.69
C GLN A 120 10.05 12.05 -2.40
N GLN A 121 9.42 13.22 -2.38
CA GLN A 121 9.39 14.07 -1.17
C GLN A 121 8.54 13.41 -0.07
N LEU A 122 7.45 12.75 -0.44
CA LEU A 122 6.67 11.94 0.50
C LEU A 122 7.52 10.82 1.11
N ARG A 123 8.29 10.08 0.28
CA ARG A 123 9.21 9.03 0.76
C ARG A 123 10.21 9.60 1.78
N LEU A 124 10.88 10.69 1.43
CA LEU A 124 11.90 11.31 2.29
C LEU A 124 11.33 11.79 3.63
N ALA A 125 10.12 12.35 3.63
CA ALA A 125 9.42 12.76 4.86
C ALA A 125 9.12 11.55 5.76
N LEU A 126 8.63 10.47 5.17
CA LEU A 126 8.33 9.23 5.90
C LEU A 126 9.60 8.54 6.42
N GLU A 127 10.69 8.51 5.65
CA GLU A 127 12.00 7.98 6.07
C GLU A 127 12.58 8.79 7.22
N LYS A 128 12.53 10.12 7.12
CA LYS A 128 13.01 11.05 8.16
C LYS A 128 12.36 10.79 9.51
N VAL A 129 11.04 10.57 9.51
CA VAL A 129 10.29 10.38 10.76
C VAL A 129 10.39 8.95 11.28
N SER A 130 10.33 7.96 10.39
CA SER A 130 10.33 6.54 10.79
C SER A 130 11.72 5.95 11.04
N GLY A 131 12.77 6.56 10.50
CA GLY A 131 14.13 6.01 10.49
C GLY A 131 14.29 4.76 9.62
N LYS A 132 13.30 4.41 8.80
CA LYS A 132 13.33 3.23 7.92
C LYS A 132 13.67 3.62 6.49
N ASP A 133 14.47 2.80 5.81
CA ASP A 133 14.65 2.89 4.36
C ASP A 133 13.36 2.42 3.65
N LEU A 134 12.78 3.29 2.84
CA LEU A 134 11.59 3.04 2.04
C LEU A 134 11.87 2.96 0.54
N ASN A 135 13.14 3.02 0.11
CA ASN A 135 13.49 2.90 -1.31
C ASN A 135 12.90 1.64 -1.95
N TRP A 136 13.04 0.48 -1.27
CA TRP A 136 12.47 -0.77 -1.76
C TRP A 136 10.96 -0.70 -1.94
N PHE A 137 10.25 -0.03 -1.01
CA PHE A 137 8.78 0.09 -1.03
C PHE A 137 8.33 0.96 -2.20
N PHE A 138 8.94 2.14 -2.36
CA PHE A 138 8.58 3.05 -3.43
C PHE A 138 8.98 2.49 -4.80
N ASN A 139 10.16 1.87 -4.95
CA ASN A 139 10.57 1.21 -6.18
C ASN A 139 9.57 0.12 -6.60
N GLN A 140 9.11 -0.68 -5.65
CA GLN A 140 8.19 -1.78 -5.94
C GLN A 140 6.75 -1.31 -6.19
N TRP A 141 6.24 -0.36 -5.42
CA TRP A 141 4.82 -0.04 -5.41
C TRP A 141 4.44 1.25 -6.13
N TYR A 142 5.36 2.22 -6.23
CA TYR A 142 5.13 3.49 -6.92
C TYR A 142 5.70 3.47 -8.34
N TYR A 143 6.93 2.95 -8.51
CA TYR A 143 7.63 2.89 -9.80
C TYR A 143 7.47 1.55 -10.51
N GLY A 144 6.91 0.54 -9.85
CA GLY A 144 6.65 -0.78 -10.42
C GLY A 144 5.17 -1.06 -10.63
N SER A 145 4.89 -1.86 -11.66
CA SER A 145 3.55 -2.36 -11.97
C SER A 145 3.28 -3.73 -11.32
N GLY A 146 2.09 -4.24 -11.52
CA GLY A 146 1.72 -5.56 -11.04
C GLY A 146 1.24 -5.61 -9.59
N ASN A 147 1.05 -6.83 -9.14
CA ASN A 147 0.67 -7.18 -7.78
C ASN A 147 1.00 -8.66 -7.52
N PRO A 148 1.25 -9.05 -6.26
CA PRO A 148 1.52 -10.45 -5.94
C PRO A 148 0.28 -11.33 -6.16
N LYS A 149 0.50 -12.50 -6.77
CA LYS A 149 -0.49 -13.58 -6.88
C LYS A 149 -0.06 -14.69 -5.94
N LEU A 150 -0.72 -14.75 -4.79
CA LEU A 150 -0.32 -15.63 -3.70
C LEU A 150 -1.16 -16.89 -3.65
N SER A 151 -0.50 -18.00 -3.39
CA SER A 151 -1.10 -19.23 -2.88
C SER A 151 -0.31 -19.73 -1.67
N TYR A 152 -0.90 -20.58 -0.85
CA TYR A 152 -0.21 -21.14 0.29
C TYR A 152 -0.46 -22.63 0.42
N THR A 153 0.50 -23.31 1.01
CA THR A 153 0.37 -24.69 1.48
C THR A 153 0.83 -24.79 2.93
N THR A 154 0.33 -25.79 3.64
CA THR A 154 0.72 -26.04 5.04
C THR A 154 1.15 -27.49 5.22
N SER A 155 2.15 -27.70 6.06
CA SER A 155 2.63 -29.04 6.46
C SER A 155 2.88 -29.05 7.96
N PHE A 156 2.38 -30.08 8.66
CA PHE A 156 2.58 -30.23 10.11
C PHE A 156 3.42 -31.49 10.42
N ASP A 157 4.52 -31.28 11.14
CA ASP A 157 5.33 -32.35 11.66
C ASP A 157 4.88 -32.69 13.11
N PRO A 158 4.22 -33.83 13.33
CA PRO A 158 3.69 -34.18 14.66
C PRO A 158 4.78 -34.55 15.66
N VAL A 159 5.99 -34.95 15.21
CA VAL A 159 7.11 -35.30 16.08
C VAL A 159 7.77 -34.05 16.64
N LYS A 160 8.04 -33.11 15.79
CA LYS A 160 8.62 -31.79 16.14
C LYS A 160 7.57 -30.82 16.68
N LYS A 161 6.29 -31.07 16.43
CA LYS A 161 5.17 -30.13 16.68
C LYS A 161 5.35 -28.80 15.95
N GLU A 162 5.85 -28.85 14.73
CA GLU A 162 6.12 -27.69 13.88
C GLU A 162 5.10 -27.62 12.75
N LEU A 163 4.54 -26.43 12.55
CA LEU A 163 3.72 -26.08 11.39
C LEU A 163 4.56 -25.25 10.43
N THR A 164 4.76 -25.76 9.24
CA THR A 164 5.36 -24.99 8.14
C THR A 164 4.26 -24.38 7.27
N VAL A 165 4.36 -23.09 6.99
CA VAL A 165 3.49 -22.37 6.04
C VAL A 165 4.35 -21.92 4.87
N SER A 166 4.09 -22.46 3.67
CA SER A 166 4.78 -22.10 2.44
C SER A 166 3.93 -21.13 1.64
N ILE A 167 4.43 -19.91 1.43
CA ILE A 167 3.81 -18.87 0.59
C ILE A 167 4.44 -18.91 -0.79
N ASN A 168 3.61 -19.14 -1.82
CA ASN A 168 4.04 -19.19 -3.21
C ASN A 168 3.58 -17.93 -3.94
N GLN A 169 4.48 -17.33 -4.73
CA GLN A 169 4.21 -16.24 -5.63
C GLN A 169 4.13 -16.77 -7.08
N GLY A 170 2.95 -16.65 -7.70
CA GLY A 170 2.66 -17.25 -9.01
C GLY A 170 2.89 -16.32 -10.23
N GLN A 171 3.39 -15.11 -10.03
CA GLN A 171 3.74 -14.15 -11.07
C GLN A 171 5.25 -14.23 -11.40
N THR A 172 5.67 -13.54 -12.47
CA THR A 172 7.08 -13.51 -12.93
C THR A 172 7.96 -12.57 -12.12
N GLU A 173 7.46 -11.39 -11.81
CA GLU A 173 8.18 -10.40 -10.98
C GLU A 173 7.76 -10.58 -9.51
N TYR A 174 8.70 -11.05 -8.69
CA TYR A 174 8.42 -11.34 -7.29
C TYR A 174 8.45 -10.10 -6.42
N PHE A 175 7.51 -10.05 -5.48
CA PHE A 175 7.35 -8.96 -4.52
C PHE A 175 7.91 -9.33 -3.15
N GLN A 176 8.39 -8.32 -2.41
CA GLN A 176 8.71 -8.44 -0.99
C GLN A 176 7.75 -7.59 -0.17
N PHE A 177 7.31 -8.12 0.96
CA PHE A 177 6.37 -7.42 1.84
C PHE A 177 6.24 -8.09 3.20
N PRO A 178 5.83 -7.34 4.24
CA PRO A 178 5.41 -7.94 5.50
C PRO A 178 4.04 -8.61 5.33
N LEU A 179 3.89 -9.80 5.89
CA LEU A 179 2.63 -10.56 5.90
C LEU A 179 2.27 -10.96 7.32
N ALA A 180 1.01 -10.78 7.71
CA ALA A 180 0.48 -11.33 8.94
C ALA A 180 -0.25 -12.66 8.65
N ILE A 181 0.10 -13.70 9.39
CA ILE A 181 -0.50 -15.03 9.30
C ILE A 181 -1.14 -15.33 10.65
N ASP A 182 -2.43 -15.67 10.66
CA ASP A 182 -3.13 -16.13 11.86
C ASP A 182 -3.18 -17.66 11.86
N VAL A 183 -2.49 -18.27 12.84
CA VAL A 183 -2.54 -19.69 13.11
C VAL A 183 -3.48 -19.93 14.27
N PHE A 184 -4.46 -20.82 14.10
CA PHE A 184 -5.42 -21.13 15.13
C PHE A 184 -4.96 -22.33 15.97
N GLU A 185 -4.70 -22.10 17.25
CA GLU A 185 -4.41 -23.12 18.24
C GLU A 185 -5.53 -23.17 19.27
N ASN A 186 -6.17 -24.32 19.43
CA ASN A 186 -7.32 -24.50 20.33
C ASN A 186 -8.43 -23.44 20.11
N GLY A 187 -8.70 -23.08 18.85
CA GLY A 187 -9.70 -22.09 18.47
C GLY A 187 -9.31 -20.63 18.71
N LYS A 188 -8.09 -20.35 19.18
CA LYS A 188 -7.57 -18.99 19.38
C LYS A 188 -6.55 -18.64 18.31
N PRO A 189 -6.67 -17.46 17.68
CA PRO A 189 -5.69 -17.02 16.69
C PRO A 189 -4.38 -16.58 17.37
N ILE A 190 -3.27 -17.07 16.84
CA ILE A 190 -1.92 -16.60 17.15
C ILE A 190 -1.38 -15.93 15.92
N ARG A 191 -1.27 -14.60 15.96
CA ARG A 191 -0.77 -13.81 14.83
C ARG A 191 0.75 -13.82 14.76
N LYS A 192 1.29 -14.25 13.63
CA LYS A 192 2.70 -14.19 13.29
C LYS A 192 2.91 -13.16 12.18
N LYS A 193 3.85 -12.25 12.39
CA LYS A 193 4.31 -11.34 11.33
C LYS A 193 5.58 -11.91 10.71
N VAL A 194 5.56 -12.14 9.41
CA VAL A 194 6.66 -12.69 8.63
C VAL A 194 7.04 -11.74 7.50
N TRP A 195 8.25 -11.87 6.98
CA TRP A 195 8.70 -11.12 5.81
C TRP A 195 8.73 -12.05 4.60
N VAL A 196 7.89 -11.78 3.62
CA VAL A 196 7.92 -12.46 2.32
C VAL A 196 9.02 -11.82 1.47
N ASN A 197 10.00 -12.60 1.07
CA ASN A 197 11.08 -12.13 0.19
C ASN A 197 10.65 -12.21 -1.28
N ALA A 198 11.31 -11.44 -2.14
CA ALA A 198 11.09 -11.43 -3.58
C ALA A 198 11.63 -12.72 -4.25
N LYS A 199 10.98 -13.85 -3.98
CA LYS A 199 11.27 -15.18 -4.54
C LYS A 199 10.01 -16.02 -4.66
N ALA A 200 10.07 -17.08 -5.46
CA ALA A 200 8.90 -17.91 -5.78
C ALA A 200 8.24 -18.53 -4.52
N ILE A 201 9.03 -19.07 -3.60
CA ILE A 201 8.54 -19.80 -2.42
C ILE A 201 9.21 -19.23 -1.17
N ASN A 202 8.41 -18.96 -0.13
CA ASN A 202 8.85 -18.52 1.19
C ASN A 202 8.24 -19.45 2.24
N ASP A 203 9.08 -20.11 3.04
CA ASP A 203 8.68 -21.01 4.11
C ASP A 203 8.87 -20.34 5.48
N PHE A 204 7.88 -20.54 6.36
CA PHE A 204 7.81 -19.98 7.70
C PHE A 204 7.39 -21.01 8.73
#